data_5729612d4599c024cc552647737a38f2
#
_entry.id   5729612d4599c024cc552647737a38f2
#
_cell.length_a   1.000
_cell.length_b   1.000
_cell.length_c   1.000
_cell.angle_alpha   90.00
_cell.angle_beta   90.00
_cell.angle_gamma   90.00
#
_symmetry.space_group_name_H-M   'P 1'
#
loop_
_entity.id
_entity.type
_entity.pdbx_description
1 polymer ?
#
loop_
_entity_poly.entity_id
_entity_poly.type
_entity_poly.pdbx_seq_one_letter_code
_entity_poly.pdbx_strand_id
1 'polypeptide(L)'
;SFVVLVRADSPIKTLGDLTALLQSEPDKHSFGAGSLPARIASELYLQQAQASARAIGYKSNPQAFPDLLSGLLSFMTIDTTNGRLQIDGGKMRGLAVSLPTRDNLIPKVPSAIEAGLTGFQIWTWTGFYAPKGTPKEIIRKINKDIVTACNDPLVLKRFDGLGGAPITSTPEEFAAFTVAEIERWGKIIRSTNVKLD
;
A
#
# COMPACT_ATOMS: atom_id res chain seq x y z
N SER A 1 1.92 -3.89 -1.57
CA SER A 1 0.54 -3.41 -1.41
C SER A 1 0.35 -2.68 -0.09
N PHE A 2 -0.87 -2.21 0.16
CA PHE A 2 -1.26 -1.62 1.45
C PHE A 2 -2.31 -2.47 2.12
N VAL A 3 -2.38 -2.38 3.45
CA VAL A 3 -3.40 -3.02 4.27
C VAL A 3 -4.08 -1.99 5.18
N VAL A 4 -5.40 -2.04 5.26
CA VAL A 4 -6.19 -1.27 6.22
C VAL A 4 -6.16 -1.99 7.55
N LEU A 5 -5.71 -1.30 8.61
CA LEU A 5 -5.50 -1.84 9.95
C LEU A 5 -6.38 -1.12 10.98
N VAL A 6 -6.90 -1.89 11.90
CA VAL A 6 -7.50 -1.43 13.17
C VAL A 6 -6.82 -2.13 14.34
N ARG A 7 -6.99 -1.65 15.56
CA ARG A 7 -6.52 -2.38 16.76
C ARG A 7 -7.21 -3.74 16.86
N ALA A 8 -6.54 -4.76 17.37
CA ALA A 8 -7.02 -6.14 17.34
C ALA A 8 -8.28 -6.37 18.20
N ASP A 9 -8.42 -5.64 19.32
CA ASP A 9 -9.55 -5.69 20.24
C ASP A 9 -10.74 -4.81 19.82
N SER A 10 -10.62 -4.08 18.71
CA SER A 10 -11.71 -3.28 18.13
C SER A 10 -12.95 -4.15 17.83
N PRO A 11 -14.17 -3.61 18.01
CA PRO A 11 -15.40 -4.26 17.57
C PRO A 11 -15.46 -4.41 16.04
N ILE A 12 -14.70 -3.59 15.31
CA ILE A 12 -14.60 -3.62 13.84
C ILE A 12 -13.88 -4.90 13.41
N LYS A 13 -14.55 -5.77 12.66
CA LYS A 13 -14.05 -7.07 12.22
C LYS A 13 -13.80 -7.14 10.72
N THR A 14 -14.50 -6.33 9.96
CA THR A 14 -14.47 -6.30 8.48
C THR A 14 -14.25 -4.88 7.96
N LEU A 15 -13.88 -4.75 6.69
CA LEU A 15 -13.81 -3.43 6.03
C LEU A 15 -15.20 -2.77 5.97
N GLY A 16 -16.27 -3.57 5.81
CA GLY A 16 -17.65 -3.10 5.83
C GLY A 16 -18.02 -2.48 7.17
N ASP A 17 -17.62 -3.07 8.31
CA ASP A 17 -17.87 -2.51 9.64
C ASP A 17 -17.19 -1.14 9.79
N LEU A 18 -15.93 -1.03 9.34
CA LEU A 18 -15.22 0.26 9.37
C LEU A 18 -15.93 1.29 8.49
N THR A 19 -16.29 0.91 7.28
CA THR A 19 -17.01 1.78 6.34
C THR A 19 -18.32 2.29 6.94
N ALA A 20 -19.13 1.39 7.51
CA ALA A 20 -20.40 1.74 8.15
C ALA A 20 -20.20 2.72 9.32
N LEU A 21 -19.19 2.48 10.16
CA LEU A 21 -18.85 3.39 11.26
C LEU A 21 -18.50 4.79 10.75
N LEU A 22 -17.59 4.87 9.76
CA LEU A 22 -17.14 6.16 9.21
C LEU A 22 -18.26 6.94 8.50
N GLN A 23 -19.20 6.22 7.88
CA GLN A 23 -20.38 6.84 7.24
C GLN A 23 -21.44 7.33 8.26
N SER A 24 -21.61 6.58 9.36
CA SER A 24 -22.59 6.95 10.39
C SER A 24 -22.17 8.14 11.25
N GLU A 25 -20.87 8.36 11.38
CA GLU A 25 -20.30 9.42 12.21
C GLU A 25 -19.26 10.24 11.44
N PRO A 26 -19.67 10.97 10.38
CA PRO A 26 -18.74 11.76 9.58
C PRO A 26 -17.98 12.76 10.48
N ASP A 27 -16.70 12.96 10.19
CA ASP A 27 -15.77 13.90 10.85
C ASP A 27 -15.42 13.60 12.32
N LYS A 28 -15.98 12.54 12.93
CA LYS A 28 -15.61 12.12 14.29
C LYS A 28 -14.40 11.20 14.34
N HIS A 29 -14.02 10.65 13.19
CA HIS A 29 -12.95 9.67 13.10
C HIS A 29 -11.69 10.25 12.50
N SER A 30 -10.56 9.64 12.84
CA SER A 30 -9.25 10.00 12.30
C SER A 30 -8.44 8.76 11.91
N PHE A 31 -7.52 8.96 10.98
CA PHE A 31 -6.55 7.95 10.57
C PHE A 31 -5.12 8.48 10.63
N GLY A 32 -4.18 7.58 10.91
CA GLY A 32 -2.76 7.92 10.96
C GLY A 32 -2.10 7.80 9.58
N ALA A 33 -1.31 8.81 9.21
CA ALA A 33 -0.55 8.85 7.97
C ALA A 33 0.92 9.16 8.26
N GLY A 34 1.76 8.13 8.25
CA GLY A 34 3.21 8.23 8.49
C GLY A 34 4.05 8.26 7.22
N SER A 35 3.43 8.24 6.05
CA SER A 35 4.06 8.42 4.74
C SER A 35 3.04 8.92 3.72
N LEU A 36 3.51 9.60 2.68
CA LEU A 36 2.62 10.09 1.62
C LEU A 36 1.87 8.97 0.89
N PRO A 37 2.50 7.83 0.49
CA PRO A 37 1.76 6.73 -0.12
C PRO A 37 0.69 6.12 0.79
N ALA A 38 0.96 6.00 2.10
CA ALA A 38 -0.01 5.52 3.08
C ALA A 38 -1.21 6.47 3.22
N ARG A 39 -0.96 7.79 3.21
CA ARG A 39 -2.01 8.81 3.19
C ARG A 39 -2.88 8.70 1.94
N ILE A 40 -2.27 8.64 0.77
CA ILE A 40 -2.99 8.49 -0.51
C ILE A 40 -3.84 7.22 -0.51
N ALA A 41 -3.32 6.10 0.01
CA ALA A 41 -4.07 4.86 0.10
C ALA A 41 -5.28 4.98 1.05
N SER A 42 -5.13 5.66 2.20
CA SER A 42 -6.25 5.92 3.12
C SER A 42 -7.31 6.81 2.49
N GLU A 43 -6.90 7.88 1.82
CA GLU A 43 -7.82 8.80 1.13
C GLU A 43 -8.56 8.10 -0.03
N LEU A 44 -7.85 7.24 -0.79
CA LEU A 44 -8.49 6.44 -1.82
C LEU A 44 -9.53 5.48 -1.23
N TYR A 45 -9.22 4.83 -0.09
CA TYR A 45 -10.18 4.00 0.62
C TYR A 45 -11.42 4.82 0.99
N LEU A 46 -11.25 5.98 1.63
CA LEU A 46 -12.35 6.85 2.05
C LEU A 46 -13.20 7.31 0.87
N GLN A 47 -12.58 7.70 -0.22
CA GLN A 47 -13.26 8.10 -1.45
C GLN A 47 -14.11 6.95 -2.02
N GLN A 48 -13.53 5.75 -2.16
CA GLN A 48 -14.23 4.59 -2.69
C GLN A 48 -15.35 4.11 -1.76
N ALA A 49 -15.16 4.26 -0.46
CA ALA A 49 -16.14 3.93 0.57
C ALA A 49 -17.21 5.02 0.77
N GLN A 50 -17.10 6.17 0.10
CA GLN A 50 -17.96 7.35 0.32
C GLN A 50 -18.05 7.71 1.80
N ALA A 51 -16.91 7.69 2.49
CA ALA A 51 -16.79 7.97 3.92
C ALA A 51 -15.77 9.08 4.17
N SER A 52 -15.78 9.66 5.37
CA SER A 52 -14.84 10.71 5.77
C SER A 52 -14.13 10.37 7.07
N ALA A 53 -12.86 10.78 7.16
CA ALA A 53 -12.07 10.76 8.39
C ALA A 53 -10.92 11.76 8.26
N ARG A 54 -10.49 12.33 9.39
CA ARG A 54 -9.42 13.33 9.41
C ARG A 54 -8.05 12.66 9.39
N ALA A 55 -7.17 13.06 8.47
CA ALA A 55 -5.78 12.63 8.44
C ALA A 55 -4.97 13.26 9.57
N ILE A 56 -4.26 12.47 10.35
CA ILE A 56 -3.27 12.89 11.34
C ILE A 56 -1.88 12.50 10.83
N GLY A 57 -1.04 13.52 10.57
CA GLY A 57 0.31 13.32 10.04
C GLY A 57 1.29 12.88 11.11
N TYR A 58 2.12 11.90 10.78
CA TYR A 58 3.25 11.41 11.59
C TYR A 58 4.52 11.40 10.74
N LYS A 59 5.69 11.47 11.37
CA LYS A 59 6.97 11.38 10.64
C LYS A 59 7.25 10.00 10.06
N SER A 60 6.60 8.96 10.60
CA SER A 60 6.68 7.57 10.10
C SER A 60 5.47 6.75 10.59
N ASN A 61 5.15 5.66 9.89
CA ASN A 61 4.07 4.77 10.29
C ASN A 61 4.21 4.21 11.73
N PRO A 62 5.40 3.77 12.19
CA PRO A 62 5.57 3.29 13.55
C PRO A 62 5.22 4.31 14.65
N GLN A 63 5.40 5.61 14.40
CA GLN A 63 5.05 6.65 15.36
C GLN A 63 3.53 6.80 15.57
N ALA A 64 2.72 6.37 14.63
CA ALA A 64 1.27 6.39 14.76
C ALA A 64 0.69 5.15 15.47
N PHE A 65 1.48 4.09 15.63
CA PHE A 65 0.97 2.83 16.26
C PHE A 65 0.45 3.00 17.67
N PRO A 66 1.10 3.74 18.60
CA PRO A 66 0.55 3.96 19.93
C PRO A 66 -0.83 4.61 19.89
N ASP A 67 -1.05 5.57 19.01
CA ASP A 67 -2.34 6.27 18.89
C ASP A 67 -3.43 5.39 18.28
N LEU A 68 -3.09 4.48 17.36
CA LEU A 68 -4.03 3.48 16.90
C LEU A 68 -4.39 2.47 18.00
N LEU A 69 -3.41 2.01 18.77
CA LEU A 69 -3.62 1.05 19.84
C LEU A 69 -4.39 1.64 21.03
N SER A 70 -4.23 2.93 21.32
CA SER A 70 -5.02 3.65 22.34
C SER A 70 -6.45 3.98 21.90
N GLY A 71 -6.74 3.88 20.59
CA GLY A 71 -8.04 4.23 20.01
C GLY A 71 -8.21 5.71 19.64
N LEU A 72 -7.15 6.53 19.75
CA LEU A 72 -7.14 7.90 19.21
C LEU A 72 -7.31 7.94 17.69
N LEU A 73 -6.76 6.93 17.00
CA LEU A 73 -6.98 6.71 15.59
C LEU A 73 -7.97 5.56 15.39
N SER A 74 -8.90 5.72 14.47
CA SER A 74 -9.87 4.68 14.13
C SER A 74 -9.26 3.60 13.25
N PHE A 75 -8.36 3.99 12.34
CA PHE A 75 -7.65 3.07 11.45
C PHE A 75 -6.33 3.65 10.95
N MET A 76 -5.55 2.83 10.29
CA MET A 76 -4.38 3.21 9.48
C MET A 76 -4.36 2.38 8.20
N THR A 77 -3.76 2.94 7.16
CA THR A 77 -3.39 2.17 5.97
C THR A 77 -1.87 2.24 5.82
N ILE A 78 -1.21 1.09 5.83
CA ILE A 78 0.25 1.00 5.71
C ILE A 78 0.65 -0.11 4.73
N ASP A 79 1.91 -0.13 4.32
CA ASP A 79 2.42 -1.23 3.50
C ASP A 79 2.27 -2.60 4.19
N THR A 80 2.05 -3.64 3.41
CA THR A 80 1.76 -4.99 3.93
C THR A 80 2.93 -5.61 4.66
N THR A 81 4.18 -5.24 4.36
CA THR A 81 5.37 -5.73 5.06
C THR A 81 5.37 -5.30 6.52
N ASN A 82 5.17 -4.00 6.78
CA ASN A 82 5.04 -3.46 8.13
C ASN A 82 3.72 -3.89 8.80
N GLY A 83 2.64 -3.97 8.03
CA GLY A 83 1.33 -4.44 8.50
C GLY A 83 1.36 -5.86 9.03
N ARG A 84 2.04 -6.77 8.33
CA ARG A 84 2.24 -8.16 8.74
C ARG A 84 2.80 -8.26 10.16
N LEU A 85 3.85 -7.49 10.47
CA LEU A 85 4.48 -7.54 11.79
C LEU A 85 3.49 -7.20 12.92
N GLN A 86 2.57 -6.27 12.68
CA GLN A 86 1.56 -5.88 13.67
C GLN A 86 0.42 -6.91 13.77
N ILE A 87 0.06 -7.54 12.64
CA ILE A 87 -0.97 -8.59 12.59
C ILE A 87 -0.46 -9.88 13.26
N ASP A 88 0.74 -10.32 12.90
CA ASP A 88 1.38 -11.53 13.45
C ASP A 88 1.66 -11.36 14.96
N GLY A 89 1.98 -10.14 15.40
CA GLY A 89 2.12 -9.78 16.81
C GLY A 89 0.80 -9.68 17.58
N GLY A 90 -0.35 -9.91 16.95
CA GLY A 90 -1.68 -9.88 17.56
C GLY A 90 -2.13 -8.49 18.04
N LYS A 91 -1.41 -7.43 17.70
CA LYS A 91 -1.72 -6.06 18.12
C LYS A 91 -2.76 -5.38 17.25
N MET A 92 -2.77 -5.70 15.95
CA MET A 92 -3.65 -5.10 14.97
C MET A 92 -4.36 -6.18 14.14
N ARG A 93 -5.49 -5.80 13.55
CA ARG A 93 -6.26 -6.62 12.61
C ARG A 93 -6.22 -5.97 11.24
N GLY A 94 -5.85 -6.77 10.21
CA GLY A 94 -6.01 -6.39 8.81
C GLY A 94 -7.44 -6.59 8.35
N LEU A 95 -8.02 -5.57 7.75
CA LEU A 95 -9.41 -5.62 7.25
C LEU A 95 -9.47 -5.90 5.75
N ALA A 96 -8.58 -5.33 4.97
CA ALA A 96 -8.44 -5.61 3.55
C ALA A 96 -7.07 -5.16 3.03
N VAL A 97 -6.58 -5.82 1.98
CA VAL A 97 -5.41 -5.37 1.21
C VAL A 97 -5.86 -4.64 -0.06
N SER A 98 -5.09 -3.65 -0.48
CA SER A 98 -5.36 -2.80 -1.64
C SER A 98 -5.02 -3.47 -2.99
N LEU A 99 -5.23 -4.77 -3.09
CA LEU A 99 -5.00 -5.57 -4.30
C LEU A 99 -6.30 -6.20 -4.78
N PRO A 100 -6.39 -6.59 -6.06
CA PRO A 100 -7.53 -7.36 -6.56
C PRO A 100 -7.57 -8.79 -6.00
N THR A 101 -6.43 -9.33 -5.59
CA THR A 101 -6.27 -10.65 -4.96
C THR A 101 -5.63 -10.50 -3.58
N ARG A 102 -5.64 -11.55 -2.77
CA ARG A 102 -4.96 -11.55 -1.47
C ARG A 102 -3.46 -11.37 -1.63
N ASP A 103 -2.84 -10.73 -0.66
CA ASP A 103 -1.39 -10.58 -0.57
C ASP A 103 -0.78 -11.84 0.08
N ASN A 104 0.22 -12.43 -0.55
CA ASN A 104 0.88 -13.65 -0.06
C ASN A 104 1.54 -13.48 1.32
N LEU A 105 1.91 -12.25 1.70
CA LEU A 105 2.46 -11.96 3.03
C LEU A 105 1.43 -12.10 4.15
N ILE A 106 0.18 -11.79 3.86
CA ILE A 106 -0.92 -11.78 4.84
C ILE A 106 -2.16 -12.46 4.23
N PRO A 107 -2.06 -13.75 3.84
CA PRO A 107 -3.08 -14.45 3.04
C PRO A 107 -4.43 -14.62 3.76
N LYS A 108 -4.46 -14.40 5.07
CA LYS A 108 -5.70 -14.41 5.87
C LYS A 108 -6.50 -13.12 5.74
N VAL A 109 -5.88 -12.03 5.29
CA VAL A 109 -6.56 -10.74 5.07
C VAL A 109 -7.20 -10.76 3.68
N PRO A 110 -8.50 -10.43 3.55
CA PRO A 110 -9.18 -10.41 2.26
C PRO A 110 -8.62 -9.32 1.34
N SER A 111 -8.77 -9.51 0.04
CA SER A 111 -8.51 -8.46 -0.94
C SER A 111 -9.60 -7.37 -0.88
N ALA A 112 -9.33 -6.21 -1.47
CA ALA A 112 -10.32 -5.15 -1.59
C ALA A 112 -11.60 -5.62 -2.31
N ILE A 113 -11.44 -6.46 -3.34
CA ILE A 113 -12.58 -7.03 -4.08
C ILE A 113 -13.40 -7.97 -3.19
N GLU A 114 -12.75 -8.89 -2.47
CA GLU A 114 -13.42 -9.79 -1.53
C GLU A 114 -14.11 -9.04 -0.38
N ALA A 115 -13.55 -7.88 0.01
CA ALA A 115 -14.13 -7.00 1.03
C ALA A 115 -15.23 -6.06 0.48
N GLY A 116 -15.63 -6.21 -0.80
CA GLY A 116 -16.70 -5.44 -1.42
C GLY A 116 -16.32 -4.04 -1.90
N LEU A 117 -15.04 -3.70 -1.96
CA LEU A 117 -14.57 -2.38 -2.35
C LEU A 117 -13.65 -2.44 -3.58
N THR A 118 -14.22 -2.70 -4.75
CA THR A 118 -13.50 -2.98 -6.01
C THR A 118 -12.61 -1.84 -6.48
N GLY A 119 -12.92 -0.58 -6.15
CA GLY A 119 -12.14 0.61 -6.52
C GLY A 119 -10.92 0.88 -5.64
N PHE A 120 -10.76 0.16 -4.52
CA PHE A 120 -9.61 0.32 -3.62
C PHE A 120 -8.43 -0.52 -4.10
N GLN A 121 -7.82 -0.11 -5.21
CA GLN A 121 -6.68 -0.80 -5.81
C GLN A 121 -5.49 0.16 -5.96
N ILE A 122 -4.51 0.00 -5.07
CA ILE A 122 -3.28 0.80 -5.05
C ILE A 122 -2.11 -0.03 -4.53
N TRP A 123 -0.96 0.08 -5.20
CA TRP A 123 0.29 -0.56 -4.80
C TRP A 123 1.48 0.32 -5.14
N THR A 124 2.61 0.07 -4.51
CA THR A 124 3.90 0.69 -4.81
C THR A 124 4.81 -0.29 -5.53
N TRP A 125 5.74 0.24 -6.27
CA TRP A 125 6.79 -0.51 -6.95
C TRP A 125 8.10 0.27 -6.88
N THR A 126 9.20 -0.41 -7.10
CA THR A 126 10.54 0.17 -7.17
C THR A 126 11.22 -0.31 -8.44
N GLY A 127 11.95 0.56 -9.11
CA GLY A 127 12.66 0.23 -10.33
C GLY A 127 14.07 0.82 -10.37
N PHE A 128 14.91 0.27 -11.24
CA PHE A 128 16.25 0.77 -11.48
C PHE A 128 16.25 1.72 -12.68
N TYR A 129 16.90 2.85 -12.53
CA TYR A 129 17.04 3.87 -13.55
C TYR A 129 18.51 4.23 -13.74
N ALA A 130 18.89 4.55 -14.98
CA ALA A 130 20.20 5.06 -15.31
C ALA A 130 20.13 6.57 -15.58
N PRO A 131 21.24 7.31 -15.40
CA PRO A 131 21.32 8.72 -15.78
C PRO A 131 21.00 8.93 -17.27
N LYS A 132 20.45 10.11 -17.58
CA LYS A 132 20.18 10.47 -18.99
C LYS A 132 21.48 10.45 -19.79
N GLY A 133 21.46 9.84 -20.97
CA GLY A 133 22.61 9.73 -21.86
C GLY A 133 23.48 8.49 -21.64
N THR A 134 23.12 7.61 -20.69
CA THR A 134 23.80 6.31 -20.57
C THR A 134 23.67 5.53 -21.90
N PRO A 135 24.80 5.00 -22.47
CA PRO A 135 24.76 4.25 -23.73
C PRO A 135 23.80 3.05 -23.66
N LYS A 136 23.05 2.82 -24.74
CA LYS A 136 22.05 1.75 -24.79
C LYS A 136 22.63 0.36 -24.52
N GLU A 137 23.86 0.11 -24.98
CA GLU A 137 24.57 -1.16 -24.73
C GLU A 137 24.82 -1.41 -23.24
N ILE A 138 25.17 -0.34 -22.49
CA ILE A 138 25.36 -0.44 -21.02
C ILE A 138 24.01 -0.71 -20.35
N ILE A 139 22.94 -0.03 -20.73
CA ILE A 139 21.59 -0.27 -20.20
C ILE A 139 21.17 -1.72 -20.45
N ARG A 140 21.35 -2.23 -21.66
CA ARG A 140 21.01 -3.63 -22.01
C ARG A 140 21.82 -4.64 -21.24
N LYS A 141 23.12 -4.36 -21.03
CA LYS A 141 23.98 -5.22 -20.21
C LYS A 141 23.49 -5.27 -18.76
N ILE A 142 23.25 -4.12 -18.13
CA ILE A 142 22.75 -4.04 -16.75
C ILE A 142 21.38 -4.72 -16.63
N ASN A 143 20.47 -4.51 -17.59
CA ASN A 143 19.18 -5.15 -17.60
C ASN A 143 19.32 -6.68 -17.63
N LYS A 144 20.17 -7.23 -18.51
CA LYS A 144 20.43 -8.66 -18.58
C LYS A 144 20.97 -9.21 -17.25
N ASP A 145 21.91 -8.48 -16.63
CA ASP A 145 22.52 -8.89 -15.36
C ASP A 145 21.47 -8.88 -14.23
N ILE A 146 20.60 -7.86 -14.16
CA ILE A 146 19.49 -7.76 -13.20
C ILE A 146 18.48 -8.88 -13.42
N VAL A 147 18.05 -9.13 -14.66
CA VAL A 147 17.12 -10.23 -14.99
C VAL A 147 17.69 -11.57 -14.55
N THR A 148 18.98 -11.80 -14.78
CA THR A 148 19.67 -13.02 -14.35
C THR A 148 19.65 -13.13 -12.81
N ALA A 149 19.99 -12.06 -12.10
CA ALA A 149 19.97 -12.03 -10.64
C ALA A 149 18.57 -12.24 -10.06
N CYS A 150 17.53 -11.65 -10.68
CA CYS A 150 16.13 -11.81 -10.25
C CYS A 150 15.61 -13.25 -10.41
N ASN A 151 16.24 -14.07 -11.24
CA ASN A 151 15.90 -15.49 -11.39
C ASN A 151 16.71 -16.40 -10.46
N ASP A 152 17.66 -15.88 -9.69
CA ASP A 152 18.41 -16.65 -8.70
C ASP A 152 17.50 -17.07 -7.54
N PRO A 153 17.45 -18.36 -7.16
CA PRO A 153 16.60 -18.85 -6.08
C PRO A 153 16.83 -18.17 -4.74
N LEU A 154 18.05 -17.74 -4.43
CA LEU A 154 18.37 -17.03 -3.19
C LEU A 154 17.79 -15.61 -3.21
N VAL A 155 17.84 -14.93 -4.36
CA VAL A 155 17.28 -13.60 -4.55
C VAL A 155 15.75 -13.67 -4.45
N LEU A 156 15.11 -14.62 -5.14
CA LEU A 156 13.67 -14.86 -5.06
C LEU A 156 13.21 -15.10 -3.62
N LYS A 157 13.91 -15.95 -2.87
CA LYS A 157 13.62 -16.22 -1.46
C LYS A 157 13.74 -14.97 -0.59
N ARG A 158 14.69 -14.08 -0.87
CA ARG A 158 14.83 -12.80 -0.14
C ARG A 158 13.68 -11.85 -0.45
N PHE A 159 13.28 -11.74 -1.71
CA PHE A 159 12.12 -10.92 -2.09
C PHE A 159 10.84 -11.42 -1.44
N ASP A 160 10.60 -12.75 -1.44
CA ASP A 160 9.45 -13.36 -0.75
C ASP A 160 9.43 -13.00 0.74
N GLY A 161 10.56 -13.08 1.42
CA GLY A 161 10.69 -12.69 2.83
C GLY A 161 10.43 -11.19 3.10
N LEU A 162 10.63 -10.33 2.10
CA LEU A 162 10.34 -8.90 2.16
C LEU A 162 8.93 -8.55 1.66
N GLY A 163 8.18 -9.53 1.17
CA GLY A 163 6.84 -9.34 0.63
C GLY A 163 6.78 -8.69 -0.74
N GLY A 164 7.87 -8.76 -1.44
CA GLY A 164 7.96 -8.34 -2.83
C GLY A 164 8.07 -9.53 -3.77
N ALA A 165 7.78 -9.28 -5.04
CA ALA A 165 8.12 -10.18 -6.13
C ALA A 165 8.91 -9.40 -7.17
N PRO A 166 10.08 -9.88 -7.61
CA PRO A 166 10.77 -9.24 -8.71
C PRO A 166 9.94 -9.42 -9.99
N ILE A 167 9.70 -8.32 -10.68
CA ILE A 167 9.07 -8.31 -12.00
C ILE A 167 10.15 -7.85 -12.98
N THR A 168 10.52 -8.71 -13.89
CA THR A 168 11.53 -8.40 -14.91
C THR A 168 10.86 -7.93 -16.19
N SER A 169 11.50 -7.02 -16.90
CA SER A 169 11.05 -6.47 -18.18
C SER A 169 12.25 -6.02 -19.00
N THR A 170 12.02 -5.74 -20.27
CA THR A 170 12.98 -4.99 -21.09
C THR A 170 13.01 -3.52 -20.66
N PRO A 171 14.07 -2.75 -20.97
CA PRO A 171 14.12 -1.32 -20.72
C PRO A 171 12.96 -0.54 -21.38
N GLU A 172 12.54 -0.96 -22.57
CA GLU A 172 11.46 -0.36 -23.33
C GLU A 172 10.08 -0.60 -22.66
N GLU A 173 9.82 -1.83 -22.23
CA GLU A 173 8.61 -2.18 -21.48
C GLU A 173 8.54 -1.44 -20.14
N PHE A 174 9.68 -1.35 -19.42
CA PHE A 174 9.73 -0.61 -18.16
C PHE A 174 9.50 0.89 -18.34
N ALA A 175 10.01 1.47 -19.43
CA ALA A 175 9.73 2.87 -19.77
C ALA A 175 8.23 3.11 -20.02
N ALA A 176 7.57 2.24 -20.80
CA ALA A 176 6.13 2.32 -21.05
C ALA A 176 5.32 2.14 -19.74
N PHE A 177 5.70 1.17 -18.91
CA PHE A 177 5.10 0.97 -17.58
C PHE A 177 5.23 2.22 -16.70
N THR A 178 6.41 2.84 -16.68
CA THR A 178 6.64 4.06 -15.89
C THR A 178 5.71 5.20 -16.30
N VAL A 179 5.52 5.40 -17.60
CA VAL A 179 4.59 6.44 -18.11
C VAL A 179 3.16 6.13 -17.67
N ALA A 180 2.72 4.89 -17.82
CA ALA A 180 1.37 4.47 -17.40
C ALA A 180 1.16 4.65 -15.89
N GLU A 181 2.17 4.34 -15.08
CA GLU A 181 2.11 4.51 -13.63
C GLU A 181 2.08 5.99 -13.21
N ILE A 182 2.82 6.86 -13.90
CA ILE A 182 2.74 8.32 -13.66
C ILE A 182 1.31 8.81 -13.89
N GLU A 183 0.67 8.37 -14.98
CA GLU A 183 -0.72 8.75 -15.27
C GLU A 183 -1.69 8.16 -14.23
N ARG A 184 -1.53 6.90 -13.87
CA ARG A 184 -2.37 6.20 -12.88
C ARG A 184 -2.28 6.88 -11.51
N TRP A 185 -1.08 7.08 -10.99
CA TRP A 185 -0.86 7.77 -9.73
C TRP A 185 -1.33 9.22 -9.77
N GLY A 186 -1.10 9.92 -10.89
CA GLY A 186 -1.60 11.27 -11.09
C GLY A 186 -3.12 11.37 -11.00
N LYS A 187 -3.86 10.39 -11.55
CA LYS A 187 -5.33 10.31 -11.41
C LYS A 187 -5.74 10.11 -9.95
N ILE A 188 -5.10 9.15 -9.24
CA ILE A 188 -5.40 8.87 -7.83
C ILE A 188 -5.12 10.10 -6.96
N ILE A 189 -3.95 10.73 -7.10
CA ILE A 189 -3.60 11.91 -6.30
C ILE A 189 -4.58 13.06 -6.53
N ARG A 190 -4.93 13.33 -7.78
CA ARG A 190 -5.92 14.38 -8.07
C ARG A 190 -7.31 14.07 -7.53
N SER A 191 -7.73 12.81 -7.55
CA SER A 191 -9.04 12.41 -7.05
C SER A 191 -9.13 12.45 -5.52
N THR A 192 -8.03 12.21 -4.82
CA THR A 192 -7.99 12.19 -3.34
C THR A 192 -7.76 13.56 -2.71
N ASN A 193 -7.56 14.62 -3.50
CA ASN A 193 -7.29 15.99 -3.00
C ASN A 193 -6.10 16.10 -2.02
N VAL A 194 -5.19 15.12 -2.03
CA VAL A 194 -3.98 15.16 -1.19
C VAL A 194 -3.05 16.25 -1.72
N LYS A 195 -2.78 17.27 -0.90
CA LYS A 195 -1.77 18.28 -1.21
C LYS A 195 -0.39 17.67 -0.96
N LEU A 196 0.48 17.86 -1.94
CA LEU A 196 1.90 17.52 -1.85
C LEU A 196 2.60 18.79 -1.33
N ASP A 197 2.81 18.86 -0.01
CA ASP A 197 3.61 19.93 0.61
C ASP A 197 5.09 19.68 0.37
#